data_ad52e918b7778a74746acea68019adea
#
_entry.id   ad52e918b7778a74746acea68019adea
#
_cell.length_a   1.000
_cell.length_b   1.000
_cell.length_c   1.000
_cell.angle_alpha   90.00
_cell.angle_beta   90.00
_cell.angle_gamma   90.00
#
_symmetry.space_group_name_H-M   'P 1'
#
loop_
_entity.id
_entity.type
_entity.pdbx_description
1 polymer ?
#
loop_
_entity_poly.entity_id
_entity_poly.type
_entity_poly.pdbx_seq_one_letter_code
_entity_poly.pdbx_strand_id
1 'polypeptide(L)'
;LLAQGTGSSVWLFIMPLIGVAQTAYSYWNSDRLAVRSMGAIEVTEAQQPEMHAIVRELSAAAGQPMPRLYVAPTMSPNAFATGRDPAHAAVCCTQGILQLLNERELRGVLGHELSHVYNRDILTGSVAAGIAGIISSISTIALWFGGGRRDREEGGNVIALLLLAILAPL
;
A
#
# COMPACT_ATOMS: atom_id res chain seq x y z
N LEU A 1 10.39 -43.16 -11.49
CA LEU A 1 9.02 -42.63 -11.77
C LEU A 1 8.31 -42.09 -10.54
N LEU A 2 8.96 -41.92 -9.37
CA LEU A 2 8.38 -41.44 -8.11
C LEU A 2 8.88 -40.05 -7.67
N ALA A 3 9.71 -39.36 -8.48
CA ALA A 3 10.33 -38.09 -8.09
C ALA A 3 9.63 -36.83 -8.61
N GLN A 4 8.53 -36.93 -9.36
CA GLN A 4 7.84 -35.77 -9.98
C GLN A 4 6.66 -35.24 -9.15
N GLY A 5 6.23 -35.90 -8.08
CA GLY A 5 5.02 -35.52 -7.33
C GLY A 5 5.24 -34.58 -6.15
N THR A 6 6.43 -34.54 -5.57
CA THR A 6 6.69 -33.77 -4.33
C THR A 6 7.10 -32.30 -4.58
N GLY A 7 7.69 -32.01 -5.74
CA GLY A 7 8.11 -30.65 -6.07
C GLY A 7 6.96 -29.68 -6.32
N SER A 8 5.85 -30.14 -6.91
CA SER A 8 4.70 -29.28 -7.21
C SER A 8 3.89 -28.86 -5.99
N SER A 9 3.80 -29.70 -4.96
CA SER A 9 3.01 -29.41 -3.76
C SER A 9 3.66 -28.36 -2.86
N VAL A 10 4.98 -28.30 -2.84
CA VAL A 10 5.74 -27.34 -2.02
C VAL A 10 5.48 -25.90 -2.47
N TRP A 11 5.38 -25.66 -3.76
CA TRP A 11 5.10 -24.31 -4.31
C TRP A 11 3.74 -23.77 -3.90
N LEU A 12 2.76 -24.64 -3.63
CA LEU A 12 1.43 -24.27 -3.17
C LEU A 12 1.45 -23.56 -1.81
N PHE A 13 2.42 -23.88 -0.99
CA PHE A 13 2.59 -23.26 0.33
C PHE A 13 3.61 -22.11 0.30
N ILE A 14 4.63 -22.21 -0.53
CA ILE A 14 5.70 -21.21 -0.62
C ILE A 14 5.17 -19.91 -1.24
N MET A 15 4.39 -19.97 -2.34
CA MET A 15 3.96 -18.76 -3.03
C MET A 15 3.02 -17.88 -2.18
N PRO A 16 2.00 -18.40 -1.49
CA PRO A 16 1.21 -17.61 -0.55
C PRO A 16 2.06 -17.04 0.60
N LEU A 17 3.02 -17.80 1.12
CA LEU A 17 3.90 -17.33 2.17
C LEU A 17 4.77 -16.16 1.71
N ILE A 18 5.32 -16.22 0.50
CA ILE A 18 6.05 -15.11 -0.13
C ILE A 18 5.14 -13.88 -0.28
N GLY A 19 3.90 -14.06 -0.75
CA GLY A 19 2.93 -12.97 -0.89
C GLY A 19 2.62 -12.28 0.44
N VAL A 20 2.38 -13.05 1.48
CA VAL A 20 2.17 -12.51 2.84
C VAL A 20 3.41 -11.78 3.35
N ALA A 21 4.61 -12.37 3.18
CA ALA A 21 5.86 -11.75 3.59
C ALA A 21 6.13 -10.44 2.83
N GLN A 22 5.84 -10.40 1.53
CA GLN A 22 5.97 -9.19 0.71
C GLN A 22 4.99 -8.09 1.14
N THR A 23 3.73 -8.46 1.42
CA THR A 23 2.72 -7.50 1.92
C THR A 23 3.13 -6.94 3.28
N ALA A 24 3.57 -7.79 4.19
CA ALA A 24 4.08 -7.37 5.49
C ALA A 24 5.29 -6.44 5.34
N TYR A 25 6.26 -6.79 4.49
CA TYR A 25 7.42 -5.95 4.22
C TYR A 25 7.01 -4.58 3.66
N SER A 26 6.10 -4.54 2.69
CA SER A 26 5.60 -3.30 2.09
C SER A 26 4.87 -2.42 3.11
N TYR A 27 4.05 -3.02 3.98
CA TYR A 27 3.38 -2.31 5.07
C TYR A 27 4.40 -1.69 6.05
N TRP A 28 5.38 -2.49 6.52
CA TRP A 28 6.38 -2.01 7.49
C TRP A 28 7.28 -0.91 6.94
N ASN A 29 7.52 -0.90 5.63
CA ASN A 29 8.41 0.06 4.97
C ASN A 29 7.65 1.02 4.04
N SER A 30 6.35 1.18 4.21
CA SER A 30 5.48 1.97 3.32
C SER A 30 5.96 3.42 3.18
N ASP A 31 6.40 4.04 4.29
CA ASP A 31 6.97 5.37 4.33
C ASP A 31 8.22 5.50 3.43
N ARG A 32 9.17 4.58 3.58
CA ARG A 32 10.44 4.60 2.84
C ARG A 32 10.26 4.27 1.36
N LEU A 33 9.39 3.30 1.06
CA LEU A 33 9.14 2.87 -0.31
C LEU A 33 8.46 3.99 -1.12
N ALA A 34 7.42 4.62 -0.55
CA ALA A 34 6.71 5.71 -1.20
C ALA A 34 7.62 6.93 -1.45
N VAL A 35 8.38 7.36 -0.44
CA VAL A 35 9.31 8.50 -0.56
C VAL A 35 10.40 8.22 -1.59
N ARG A 36 10.99 7.02 -1.58
CA ARG A 36 12.03 6.63 -2.54
C ARG A 36 11.52 6.56 -3.98
N SER A 37 10.31 6.08 -4.20
CA SER A 37 9.73 5.99 -5.54
C SER A 37 9.57 7.34 -6.22
N MET A 38 9.42 8.41 -5.43
CA MET A 38 9.32 9.80 -5.90
C MET A 38 10.68 10.51 -5.97
N GLY A 39 11.77 9.86 -5.59
CA GLY A 39 13.08 10.52 -5.47
C GLY A 39 13.09 11.67 -4.46
N ALA A 40 12.19 11.64 -3.48
CA ALA A 40 12.01 12.72 -2.53
C ALA A 40 13.14 12.75 -1.50
N ILE A 41 13.50 13.96 -1.09
CA ILE A 41 14.58 14.26 -0.14
C ILE A 41 13.94 14.80 1.14
N GLU A 42 14.41 14.34 2.28
CA GLU A 42 14.00 14.86 3.59
C GLU A 42 14.43 16.33 3.72
N VAL A 43 13.51 17.16 4.18
CA VAL A 43 13.73 18.60 4.32
C VAL A 43 13.66 19.05 5.76
N THR A 44 14.56 19.96 6.10
CA THR A 44 14.60 20.61 7.41
C THR A 44 13.68 21.83 7.47
N GLU A 45 13.37 22.30 8.67
CA GLU A 45 12.58 23.53 8.88
C GLU A 45 13.22 24.75 8.20
N ALA A 46 14.54 24.83 8.18
CA ALA A 46 15.25 25.92 7.49
C ALA A 46 15.06 25.90 5.97
N GLN A 47 14.85 24.71 5.38
CA GLN A 47 14.66 24.54 3.93
C GLN A 47 13.21 24.73 3.49
N GLN A 48 12.25 24.36 4.35
CA GLN A 48 10.80 24.44 4.07
C GLN A 48 10.04 24.93 5.32
N PRO A 49 10.22 26.19 5.73
CA PRO A 49 9.65 26.70 6.99
C PRO A 49 8.11 26.71 6.98
N GLU A 50 7.48 27.07 5.87
CA GLU A 50 6.03 27.10 5.74
C GLU A 50 5.40 25.71 5.88
N MET A 51 5.91 24.73 5.15
CA MET A 51 5.45 23.35 5.23
C MET A 51 5.61 22.79 6.66
N HIS A 52 6.75 23.05 7.31
CA HIS A 52 6.99 22.64 8.69
C HIS A 52 6.01 23.30 9.67
N ALA A 53 5.73 24.59 9.52
CA ALA A 53 4.78 25.32 10.38
C ALA A 53 3.37 24.74 10.26
N ILE A 54 2.88 24.54 9.04
CA ILE A 54 1.56 23.98 8.77
C ILE A 54 1.42 22.58 9.38
N VAL A 55 2.36 21.67 9.07
CA VAL A 55 2.27 20.28 9.54
C VAL A 55 2.40 20.18 11.06
N ARG A 56 3.25 21.00 11.67
CA ARG A 56 3.37 21.08 13.14
C ARG A 56 2.05 21.47 13.79
N GLU A 57 1.40 22.51 13.28
CA GLU A 57 0.12 22.97 13.79
C GLU A 57 -0.98 21.90 13.63
N LEU A 58 -1.08 21.28 12.46
CA LEU A 58 -2.05 20.22 12.20
C LEU A 58 -1.82 18.99 13.08
N SER A 59 -0.57 18.60 13.27
CA SER A 59 -0.21 17.46 14.13
C SER A 59 -0.52 17.77 15.60
N ALA A 60 -0.19 18.97 16.08
CA ALA A 60 -0.50 19.40 17.43
C ALA A 60 -2.02 19.47 17.69
N ALA A 61 -2.79 20.01 16.74
CA ALA A 61 -4.25 20.07 16.82
C ALA A 61 -4.90 18.67 16.88
N ALA A 62 -4.30 17.70 16.21
CA ALA A 62 -4.75 16.30 16.22
C ALA A 62 -4.20 15.49 17.41
N GLY A 63 -3.33 16.06 18.25
CA GLY A 63 -2.65 15.32 19.32
C GLY A 63 -1.72 14.20 18.81
N GLN A 64 -1.17 14.36 17.61
CA GLN A 64 -0.35 13.36 16.93
C GLN A 64 1.12 13.80 16.82
N PRO A 65 2.06 12.86 16.74
CA PRO A 65 3.46 13.20 16.57
C PRO A 65 3.72 13.89 15.21
N MET A 66 4.73 14.76 15.18
CA MET A 66 5.20 15.41 13.94
C MET A 66 5.78 14.38 12.99
N PRO A 67 5.25 14.24 11.76
CA PRO A 67 5.80 13.34 10.75
C PRO A 67 7.11 13.88 10.16
N ARG A 68 7.88 13.02 9.50
CA ARG A 68 9.02 13.45 8.68
C ARG A 68 8.54 14.09 7.39
N LEU A 69 9.18 15.17 6.97
CA LEU A 69 8.79 15.94 5.80
C LEU A 69 9.77 15.74 4.65
N TYR A 70 9.23 15.55 3.46
CA TYR A 70 9.98 15.29 2.23
C TYR A 70 9.51 16.18 1.10
N VAL A 71 10.43 16.52 0.18
CA VAL A 71 10.11 17.21 -1.06
C VAL A 71 10.63 16.40 -2.25
N ALA A 72 9.74 16.10 -3.19
CA ALA A 72 10.08 15.43 -4.43
C ALA A 72 10.44 16.46 -5.52
N PRO A 73 11.54 16.25 -6.27
CA PRO A 73 12.04 17.20 -7.28
C PRO A 73 11.27 17.08 -8.60
N THR A 74 9.95 17.24 -8.55
CA THR A 74 9.07 17.21 -9.73
C THR A 74 8.12 18.39 -9.71
N MET A 75 7.80 18.91 -10.90
CA MET A 75 6.86 20.01 -11.11
C MET A 75 5.42 19.54 -11.24
N SER A 76 5.15 18.26 -11.39
CA SER A 76 3.78 17.73 -11.34
C SER A 76 3.21 17.92 -9.93
N PRO A 77 2.16 18.73 -9.74
CA PRO A 77 1.63 19.02 -8.40
C PRO A 77 1.07 17.76 -7.75
N ASN A 78 1.64 17.38 -6.62
CA ASN A 78 1.18 16.26 -5.82
C ASN A 78 1.61 16.40 -4.36
N ALA A 79 0.80 15.86 -3.45
CA ALA A 79 1.16 15.66 -2.05
C ALA A 79 0.60 14.34 -1.58
N PHE A 80 1.27 13.69 -0.65
CA PHE A 80 0.77 12.47 -0.01
C PHE A 80 1.37 12.32 1.38
N ALA A 81 0.62 11.67 2.25
CA ALA A 81 1.13 11.17 3.52
C ALA A 81 1.14 9.65 3.52
N THR A 82 2.15 9.07 4.14
CA THR A 82 2.35 7.63 4.20
C THR A 82 2.93 7.24 5.55
N GLY A 83 2.93 5.95 5.87
CA GLY A 83 3.45 5.41 7.12
C GLY A 83 2.47 4.42 7.73
N ARG A 84 2.99 3.39 8.38
CA ARG A 84 2.18 2.33 9.00
C ARG A 84 1.36 2.80 10.21
N ASP A 85 1.81 3.87 10.86
CA ASP A 85 1.17 4.49 12.02
C ASP A 85 1.62 5.97 12.15
N PRO A 86 0.95 6.79 12.98
CA PRO A 86 1.32 8.19 13.14
C PRO A 86 2.76 8.44 13.63
N ALA A 87 3.35 7.53 14.42
CA ALA A 87 4.72 7.65 14.89
C ALA A 87 5.77 7.38 13.79
N HIS A 88 5.36 6.70 12.72
CA HIS A 88 6.20 6.36 11.56
C HIS A 88 5.65 7.01 10.29
N ALA A 89 5.04 8.17 10.42
CA ALA A 89 4.48 8.92 9.30
C ALA A 89 5.56 9.72 8.56
N ALA A 90 5.33 9.87 7.26
CA ALA A 90 6.07 10.75 6.39
C ALA A 90 5.09 11.51 5.49
N VAL A 91 5.32 12.79 5.30
CA VAL A 91 4.56 13.66 4.39
C VAL A 91 5.49 14.10 3.28
N CYS A 92 5.05 13.95 2.06
CA CYS A 92 5.80 14.35 0.87
C CYS A 92 4.98 15.34 0.05
N CYS A 93 5.60 16.47 -0.29
CA CYS A 93 5.10 17.42 -1.28
C CYS A 93 6.03 17.43 -2.48
N THR A 94 5.49 17.68 -3.67
CA THR A 94 6.31 17.98 -4.84
C THR A 94 6.68 19.46 -4.88
N GLN A 95 7.77 19.81 -5.57
CA GLN A 95 8.12 21.20 -5.81
C GLN A 95 6.96 21.94 -6.51
N GLY A 96 6.28 21.25 -7.44
CA GLY A 96 5.16 21.84 -8.18
C GLY A 96 3.99 22.27 -7.30
N ILE A 97 3.59 21.45 -6.30
CA ILE A 97 2.47 21.82 -5.42
C ILE A 97 2.85 22.96 -4.46
N LEU A 98 4.09 22.98 -3.97
CA LEU A 98 4.60 24.06 -3.11
C LEU A 98 4.71 25.40 -3.81
N GLN A 99 4.88 25.40 -5.15
CA GLN A 99 4.87 26.63 -5.95
C GLN A 99 3.48 27.05 -6.41
N LEU A 100 2.58 26.09 -6.52
CA LEU A 100 1.23 26.31 -7.05
C LEU A 100 0.26 26.83 -6.00
N LEU A 101 0.29 26.28 -4.78
CA LEU A 101 -0.67 26.54 -3.74
C LEU A 101 -0.19 27.64 -2.78
N ASN A 102 -1.12 28.48 -2.36
CA ASN A 102 -0.90 29.38 -1.23
C ASN A 102 -0.99 28.60 0.11
N GLU A 103 -0.58 29.25 1.20
CA GLU A 103 -0.53 28.64 2.54
C GLU A 103 -1.87 28.01 2.95
N ARG A 104 -3.00 28.67 2.71
CA ARG A 104 -4.33 28.18 3.08
C ARG A 104 -4.72 26.94 2.29
N GLU A 105 -4.42 26.91 1.00
CA GLU A 105 -4.68 25.77 0.13
C GLU A 105 -3.79 24.60 0.46
N LEU A 106 -2.49 24.85 0.69
CA LEU A 106 -1.53 23.85 1.11
C LEU A 106 -1.91 23.23 2.47
N ARG A 107 -2.39 24.04 3.42
CA ARG A 107 -2.91 23.58 4.72
C ARG A 107 -4.09 22.63 4.54
N GLY A 108 -5.02 22.93 3.62
CA GLY A 108 -6.15 22.07 3.32
C GLY A 108 -5.73 20.72 2.77
N VAL A 109 -4.81 20.70 1.82
CA VAL A 109 -4.26 19.47 1.23
C VAL A 109 -3.52 18.65 2.28
N LEU A 110 -2.59 19.26 3.03
CA LEU A 110 -1.81 18.56 4.04
C LEU A 110 -2.68 18.02 5.18
N GLY A 111 -3.73 18.74 5.58
CA GLY A 111 -4.70 18.26 6.57
C GLY A 111 -5.46 17.04 6.08
N HIS A 112 -5.85 17.02 4.81
CA HIS A 112 -6.49 15.87 4.19
C HIS A 112 -5.56 14.66 4.18
N GLU A 113 -4.33 14.81 3.70
CA GLU A 113 -3.35 13.72 3.65
C GLU A 113 -3.01 13.15 5.04
N LEU A 114 -2.82 14.02 6.03
CA LEU A 114 -2.57 13.59 7.40
C LEU A 114 -3.74 12.81 8.00
N SER A 115 -4.98 13.12 7.62
CA SER A 115 -6.15 12.39 8.11
C SER A 115 -6.10 10.91 7.75
N HIS A 116 -5.57 10.55 6.58
CA HIS A 116 -5.40 9.16 6.15
C HIS A 116 -4.41 8.38 7.03
N VAL A 117 -3.33 9.03 7.46
CA VAL A 117 -2.37 8.43 8.40
C VAL A 117 -3.01 8.21 9.76
N TYR A 118 -3.73 9.21 10.27
CA TYR A 118 -4.38 9.15 11.58
C TYR A 118 -5.48 8.09 11.64
N ASN A 119 -6.20 7.89 10.54
CA ASN A 119 -7.22 6.85 10.37
C ASN A 119 -6.62 5.47 10.06
N ARG A 120 -5.30 5.36 9.90
CA ARG A 120 -4.60 4.10 9.56
C ARG A 120 -5.08 3.46 8.25
N ASP A 121 -5.39 4.27 7.24
CA ASP A 121 -5.90 3.79 5.96
C ASP A 121 -4.92 2.87 5.24
N ILE A 122 -3.61 3.07 5.43
CA ILE A 122 -2.56 2.20 4.88
C ILE A 122 -2.64 0.79 5.48
N LEU A 123 -2.91 0.66 6.78
CA LEU A 123 -3.12 -0.65 7.41
C LEU A 123 -4.32 -1.36 6.80
N THR A 124 -5.45 -0.66 6.70
CA THR A 124 -6.69 -1.19 6.12
C THR A 124 -6.48 -1.65 4.68
N GLY A 125 -5.84 -0.82 3.85
CA GLY A 125 -5.51 -1.15 2.46
C GLY A 125 -4.54 -2.34 2.36
N SER A 126 -3.52 -2.41 3.21
CA SER A 126 -2.56 -3.51 3.22
C SER A 126 -3.18 -4.84 3.64
N VAL A 127 -4.09 -4.83 4.61
CA VAL A 127 -4.84 -6.03 5.03
C VAL A 127 -5.76 -6.49 3.91
N ALA A 128 -6.51 -5.57 3.28
CA ALA A 128 -7.38 -5.89 2.16
C ALA A 128 -6.59 -6.48 0.98
N ALA A 129 -5.46 -5.87 0.60
CA ALA A 129 -4.59 -6.38 -0.45
C ALA A 129 -4.01 -7.76 -0.12
N GLY A 130 -3.63 -7.99 1.14
CA GLY A 130 -3.16 -9.30 1.61
C GLY A 130 -4.22 -10.39 1.47
N ILE A 131 -5.45 -10.11 1.89
CA ILE A 131 -6.59 -11.04 1.76
C ILE A 131 -6.88 -11.32 0.28
N ALA A 132 -6.95 -10.28 -0.56
CA ALA A 132 -7.16 -10.43 -1.99
C ALA A 132 -6.05 -11.27 -2.66
N GLY A 133 -4.79 -11.08 -2.24
CA GLY A 133 -3.66 -11.89 -2.71
C GLY A 133 -3.78 -13.38 -2.33
N ILE A 134 -4.22 -13.69 -1.14
CA ILE A 134 -4.48 -15.08 -0.68
C ILE A 134 -5.59 -15.70 -1.51
N ILE A 135 -6.71 -14.99 -1.69
CA ILE A 135 -7.85 -15.46 -2.49
C ILE A 135 -7.43 -15.72 -3.95
N SER A 136 -6.70 -14.78 -4.55
CA SER A 136 -6.17 -14.93 -5.91
C SER A 136 -5.24 -16.13 -6.05
N SER A 137 -4.37 -16.37 -5.06
CA SER A 137 -3.49 -17.53 -5.04
C SER A 137 -4.25 -18.84 -4.96
N ILE A 138 -5.27 -18.92 -4.09
CA ILE A 138 -6.14 -20.11 -3.99
C ILE A 138 -6.87 -20.36 -5.31
N SER A 139 -7.40 -19.30 -5.94
CA SER A 139 -8.11 -19.39 -7.22
C SER A 139 -7.18 -19.90 -8.33
N THR A 140 -5.95 -19.38 -8.39
CA THR A 140 -4.93 -19.83 -9.35
C THR A 140 -4.60 -21.31 -9.14
N ILE A 141 -4.41 -21.72 -7.89
CA ILE A 141 -4.17 -23.11 -7.53
C ILE A 141 -5.33 -24.01 -7.98
N ALA A 142 -6.57 -23.61 -7.70
CA ALA A 142 -7.77 -24.34 -8.09
C ALA A 142 -7.87 -24.52 -9.62
N LEU A 143 -7.51 -23.51 -10.40
CA LEU A 143 -7.46 -23.58 -11.86
C LEU A 143 -6.38 -24.56 -12.36
N TRP A 144 -5.18 -24.52 -11.77
CA TRP A 144 -4.07 -25.39 -12.20
C TRP A 144 -4.30 -26.85 -11.83
N PHE A 145 -4.90 -27.13 -10.66
CA PHE A 145 -5.13 -28.49 -10.19
C PHE A 145 -6.52 -29.02 -10.52
N GLY A 146 -7.52 -28.15 -10.71
CA GLY A 146 -8.87 -28.51 -11.13
C GLY A 146 -8.98 -28.80 -12.63
N GLY A 147 -8.09 -28.20 -13.46
CA GLY A 147 -8.10 -28.40 -14.93
C GLY A 147 -7.54 -29.73 -15.45
N GLY A 148 -6.94 -30.55 -14.56
CA GLY A 148 -6.27 -31.80 -14.95
C GLY A 148 -7.18 -33.05 -15.00
N ARG A 149 -8.46 -32.96 -14.65
CA ARG A 149 -9.43 -34.06 -14.71
C ARG A 149 -10.60 -33.68 -15.57
N ARG A 150 -10.48 -33.98 -16.85
CA ARG A 150 -11.52 -33.73 -17.87
C ARG A 150 -12.72 -34.66 -17.79
N ASP A 151 -12.76 -35.58 -16.83
CA ASP A 151 -13.86 -36.56 -16.65
C ASP A 151 -14.29 -36.62 -15.21
N ARG A 152 -15.14 -35.70 -14.76
CA ARG A 152 -16.17 -35.86 -13.72
C ARG A 152 -16.63 -34.52 -13.12
N GLU A 153 -17.94 -34.29 -13.31
CA GLU A 153 -18.82 -33.32 -12.66
C GLU A 153 -18.63 -31.83 -13.03
N GLU A 154 -19.55 -31.36 -13.88
CA GLU A 154 -19.77 -29.97 -14.29
C GLU A 154 -20.03 -28.99 -13.13
N GLY A 155 -20.26 -29.47 -11.89
CA GLY A 155 -20.60 -28.62 -10.76
C GLY A 155 -19.41 -27.94 -10.08
N GLY A 156 -18.24 -28.59 -10.01
CA GLY A 156 -17.09 -28.09 -9.26
C GLY A 156 -16.38 -26.90 -9.92
N ASN A 157 -16.28 -26.90 -11.24
CA ASN A 157 -15.66 -25.84 -12.01
C ASN A 157 -16.52 -24.56 -12.05
N VAL A 158 -17.83 -24.68 -12.01
CA VAL A 158 -18.76 -23.54 -11.99
C VAL A 158 -18.67 -22.78 -10.67
N ILE A 159 -18.56 -23.48 -9.54
CA ILE A 159 -18.40 -22.83 -8.22
C ILE A 159 -17.05 -22.09 -8.13
N ALA A 160 -15.98 -22.69 -8.62
CA ALA A 160 -14.66 -22.05 -8.67
C ALA A 160 -14.65 -20.80 -9.58
N LEU A 161 -15.31 -20.87 -10.75
CA LEU A 161 -15.47 -19.74 -11.67
C LEU A 161 -16.39 -18.65 -11.09
N LEU A 162 -17.46 -19.00 -10.39
CA LEU A 162 -18.33 -18.04 -9.72
C LEU A 162 -17.62 -17.36 -8.55
N LEU A 163 -16.85 -18.10 -7.76
CA LEU A 163 -16.02 -17.52 -6.71
C LEU A 163 -14.95 -16.59 -7.29
N LEU A 164 -14.31 -16.97 -8.39
CA LEU A 164 -13.35 -16.14 -9.09
C LEU A 164 -14.01 -14.86 -9.62
N ALA A 165 -15.19 -14.96 -10.24
CA ALA A 165 -15.93 -13.82 -10.78
C ALA A 165 -16.43 -12.84 -9.71
N ILE A 166 -16.78 -13.35 -8.52
CA ILE A 166 -17.29 -12.53 -7.41
C ILE A 166 -16.12 -11.89 -6.61
N LEU A 167 -15.00 -12.58 -6.48
CA LEU A 167 -13.88 -12.17 -5.62
C LEU A 167 -12.75 -11.46 -6.37
N ALA A 168 -12.66 -11.62 -7.68
CA ALA A 168 -11.62 -10.95 -8.49
C ALA A 168 -11.74 -9.42 -8.58
N PRO A 169 -12.93 -8.78 -8.44
CA PRO A 169 -13.05 -7.32 -8.44
C PRO A 169 -12.83 -6.65 -7.09
N LEU A 170 -12.66 -7.39 -5.99
CA LEU A 170 -12.40 -6.88 -4.65
C LEU A 170 -10.91 -6.67 -4.42
#